data_04c1b5ec7779493b591337ddbe62d050
#
_entry.id   04c1b5ec7779493b591337ddbe62d050
#
_cell.length_a   1.000
_cell.length_b   1.000
_cell.length_c   1.000
_cell.angle_alpha   90.00
_cell.angle_beta   90.00
_cell.angle_gamma   90.00
#
_symmetry.space_group_name_H-M   'P 1'
#
loop_
_entity.id
_entity.type
_entity.pdbx_description
1 polymer ?
#
loop_
_entity_poly.entity_id
_entity_poly.type
_entity_poly.pdbx_seq_one_letter_code
_entity_poly.pdbx_strand_id
1 'polypeptide(L)'
;MDKSIKVVVTGAAGQIAYSLIPRLIDGNTFGDRIVDLALVEIPQVVDKLKGLVMELEDSYFPQMGKVTYTDNFEEASKDADWFLLVGSIPRGIVYNGKKIEERSDLLSINGGIFVEQGKAIGSYGKDNAKILVVGNPANTNAFIGKHAANNDNQLWMAMTMLDSNRAKSILAKKT
;
A
#
# COMPACT_ATOMS: atom_id res chain seq x y z
N MET A 1 -14.56 4.20 21.74
CA MET A 1 -13.91 4.23 20.42
C MET A 1 -12.61 3.49 20.54
N ASP A 2 -12.38 2.51 19.72
CA ASP A 2 -11.10 1.79 19.67
C ASP A 2 -9.98 2.80 19.39
N LYS A 3 -9.01 2.87 20.31
CA LYS A 3 -7.91 3.83 20.16
C LYS A 3 -6.86 3.36 19.15
N SER A 4 -6.89 2.11 18.74
CA SER A 4 -5.94 1.57 17.77
C SER A 4 -6.58 1.33 16.41
N ILE A 5 -5.77 1.44 15.35
CA ILE A 5 -6.12 1.12 13.98
C ILE A 5 -5.04 0.23 13.38
N LYS A 6 -5.45 -0.72 12.55
CA LYS A 6 -4.50 -1.57 11.81
C LYS A 6 -4.33 -1.07 10.38
N VAL A 7 -3.09 -0.83 10.01
CA VAL A 7 -2.69 -0.33 8.68
C VAL A 7 -1.79 -1.36 7.99
N VAL A 8 -2.22 -1.83 6.83
CA VAL A 8 -1.45 -2.73 5.96
C VAL A 8 -0.72 -1.90 4.91
N VAL A 9 0.58 -2.14 4.74
CA VAL A 9 1.40 -1.49 3.70
C VAL A 9 2.05 -2.55 2.84
N THR A 10 1.76 -2.58 1.54
CA THR A 10 2.41 -3.49 0.58
C THR A 10 3.61 -2.84 -0.09
N GLY A 11 4.58 -3.64 -0.53
CA GLY A 11 5.84 -3.11 -1.08
C GLY A 11 6.64 -2.39 0.00
N ALA A 12 6.57 -2.87 1.23
CA ALA A 12 7.05 -2.18 2.42
C ALA A 12 8.59 -2.02 2.46
N ALA A 13 9.33 -2.83 1.71
CA ALA A 13 10.78 -2.69 1.55
C ALA A 13 11.19 -1.65 0.48
N GLY A 14 10.20 -1.06 -0.22
CA GLY A 14 10.45 -0.06 -1.27
C GLY A 14 10.68 1.34 -0.72
N GLN A 15 11.32 2.21 -1.52
CA GLN A 15 11.65 3.59 -1.12
C GLN A 15 10.44 4.45 -0.75
N ILE A 16 9.31 4.27 -1.45
CA ILE A 16 8.07 5.01 -1.17
C ILE A 16 7.54 4.61 0.21
N ALA A 17 7.45 3.32 0.47
CA ALA A 17 6.98 2.81 1.75
C ALA A 17 7.92 3.20 2.90
N TYR A 18 9.24 3.13 2.71
CA TYR A 18 10.22 3.57 3.69
C TYR A 18 10.01 5.03 4.12
N SER A 19 9.70 5.92 3.17
CA SER A 19 9.41 7.33 3.48
C SER A 19 8.02 7.56 4.06
N LEU A 20 7.07 6.66 3.77
CA LEU A 20 5.66 6.78 4.18
C LEU A 20 5.44 6.25 5.59
N ILE A 21 6.01 5.09 5.93
CA ILE A 21 5.73 4.35 7.17
C ILE A 21 5.93 5.22 8.44
N PRO A 22 7.02 5.97 8.62
CA PRO A 22 7.18 6.85 9.77
C PRO A 22 6.06 7.89 9.90
N ARG A 23 5.54 8.40 8.78
CA ARG A 23 4.47 9.39 8.75
C ARG A 23 3.10 8.84 9.17
N LEU A 24 2.92 7.52 9.12
CA LEU A 24 1.70 6.88 9.59
C LEU A 24 1.62 6.82 11.12
N ILE A 25 2.78 6.84 11.79
CA ILE A 25 2.93 6.62 13.23
C ILE A 25 3.49 7.84 13.99
N ASP A 26 3.67 8.97 13.29
CA ASP A 26 4.16 10.23 13.89
C ASP A 26 3.06 11.12 14.48
N GLY A 27 1.79 10.67 14.43
CA GLY A 27 0.62 11.39 14.90
C GLY A 27 0.00 12.35 13.86
N ASN A 28 0.71 12.70 12.78
CA ASN A 28 0.18 13.66 11.80
C ASN A 28 -0.89 13.05 10.89
N THR A 29 -0.84 11.73 10.63
CA THR A 29 -1.78 11.08 9.73
C THR A 29 -3.07 10.64 10.43
N PHE A 30 -2.95 10.02 11.59
CA PHE A 30 -4.07 9.42 12.31
C PHE A 30 -4.36 10.07 13.68
N GLY A 31 -3.69 11.18 13.99
CA GLY A 31 -3.81 11.88 15.28
C GLY A 31 -3.32 11.02 16.45
N ASP A 32 -4.06 11.02 17.55
CA ASP A 32 -3.68 10.32 18.78
C ASP A 32 -3.96 8.81 18.77
N ARG A 33 -4.27 8.24 17.60
CA ARG A 33 -4.56 6.81 17.50
C ARG A 33 -3.26 6.00 17.51
N ILE A 34 -3.29 4.90 18.22
CA ILE A 34 -2.23 3.89 18.11
C ILE A 34 -2.37 3.18 16.75
N VAL A 35 -1.30 3.05 16.02
CA VAL A 35 -1.24 2.46 14.69
C VAL A 35 -0.50 1.13 14.74
N ASP A 36 -1.23 0.04 14.55
CA ASP A 36 -0.65 -1.28 14.34
C ASP A 36 -0.29 -1.43 12.86
N LEU A 37 0.98 -1.68 12.57
CA LEU A 37 1.48 -1.84 11.21
C LEU A 37 1.59 -3.31 10.82
N ALA A 38 1.06 -3.67 9.65
CA ALA A 38 1.31 -4.94 8.99
C ALA A 38 2.04 -4.68 7.67
N LEU A 39 3.33 -4.92 7.65
CA LEU A 39 4.21 -4.67 6.52
C LEU A 39 4.27 -5.91 5.63
N VAL A 40 3.93 -5.75 4.35
CA VAL A 40 3.86 -6.88 3.42
C VAL A 40 4.85 -6.70 2.28
N GLU A 41 5.56 -7.80 2.00
CA GLU A 41 6.52 -7.84 0.90
C GLU A 41 6.54 -9.23 0.26
N ILE A 42 7.13 -9.34 -0.91
CA ILE A 42 7.32 -10.63 -1.58
C ILE A 42 8.35 -11.49 -0.84
N PRO A 43 8.28 -12.83 -0.92
CA PRO A 43 9.16 -13.74 -0.19
C PRO A 43 10.65 -13.45 -0.35
N GLN A 44 11.07 -12.99 -1.56
CA GLN A 44 12.47 -12.76 -1.88
C GLN A 44 13.10 -11.59 -1.13
N VAL A 45 12.28 -10.68 -0.57
CA VAL A 45 12.77 -9.46 0.09
C VAL A 45 12.15 -9.21 1.47
N VAL A 46 11.23 -10.05 1.93
CA VAL A 46 10.53 -9.89 3.22
C VAL A 46 11.51 -9.79 4.41
N ASP A 47 12.64 -10.49 4.36
CA ASP A 47 13.65 -10.44 5.41
C ASP A 47 14.28 -9.04 5.60
N LYS A 48 14.26 -8.20 4.55
CA LYS A 48 14.73 -6.80 4.67
C LYS A 48 13.87 -5.96 5.62
N LEU A 49 12.61 -6.35 5.82
CA LEU A 49 11.70 -5.65 6.72
C LEU A 49 12.13 -5.75 8.19
N LYS A 50 12.92 -6.76 8.53
CA LYS A 50 13.49 -6.87 9.88
C LYS A 50 14.32 -5.64 10.25
N GLY A 51 15.16 -5.16 9.33
CA GLY A 51 15.96 -3.95 9.54
C GLY A 51 15.06 -2.71 9.69
N LEU A 52 14.05 -2.57 8.85
CA LEU A 52 13.10 -1.47 8.95
C LEU A 52 12.37 -1.47 10.30
N VAL A 53 11.92 -2.63 10.79
CA VAL A 53 11.25 -2.73 12.10
C VAL A 53 12.19 -2.27 13.23
N MET A 54 13.45 -2.68 13.22
CA MET A 54 14.44 -2.23 14.18
C MET A 54 14.65 -0.71 14.15
N GLU A 55 14.74 -0.11 12.97
CA GLU A 55 14.85 1.35 12.81
C GLU A 55 13.62 2.10 13.37
N LEU A 56 12.41 1.55 13.17
CA LEU A 56 11.18 2.13 13.72
C LEU A 56 11.15 2.03 15.25
N GLU A 57 11.57 0.89 15.82
CA GLU A 57 11.67 0.69 17.26
C GLU A 57 12.69 1.65 17.90
N ASP A 58 13.86 1.82 17.27
CA ASP A 58 14.90 2.74 17.74
C ASP A 58 14.47 4.21 17.67
N SER A 59 13.56 4.55 16.72
CA SER A 59 13.11 5.94 16.50
C SER A 59 12.07 6.42 17.51
N TYR A 60 11.43 5.53 18.28
CA TYR A 60 10.41 5.83 19.27
C TYR A 60 9.30 6.78 18.79
N PHE A 61 8.34 6.24 18.05
CA PHE A 61 7.15 6.99 17.63
C PHE A 61 6.01 6.83 18.66
N PRO A 62 5.44 7.93 19.19
CA PRO A 62 4.42 7.85 20.26
C PRO A 62 3.15 7.09 19.86
N GLN A 63 2.79 7.07 18.60
CA GLN A 63 1.61 6.38 18.08
C GLN A 63 1.91 5.00 17.50
N MET A 64 3.16 4.55 17.57
CA MET A 64 3.51 3.22 17.09
C MET A 64 2.96 2.14 18.03
N GLY A 65 2.08 1.30 17.48
CA GLY A 65 1.59 0.09 18.11
C GLY A 65 2.44 -1.14 17.75
N LYS A 66 1.78 -2.26 17.53
CA LYS A 66 2.44 -3.48 17.09
C LYS A 66 2.90 -3.35 15.64
N VAL A 67 4.15 -3.71 15.36
CA VAL A 67 4.67 -3.83 13.99
C VAL A 67 4.89 -5.31 13.66
N THR A 68 4.28 -5.77 12.58
CA THR A 68 4.44 -7.13 12.04
C THR A 68 4.89 -7.05 10.59
N TYR A 69 5.59 -8.08 10.10
CA TYR A 69 5.91 -8.20 8.69
C TYR A 69 5.73 -9.64 8.21
N THR A 70 5.31 -9.79 6.96
CA THR A 70 4.96 -11.08 6.37
C THR A 70 4.98 -11.02 4.84
N ASP A 71 5.09 -12.17 4.19
CA ASP A 71 4.80 -12.35 2.77
C ASP A 71 3.37 -12.86 2.51
N ASN A 72 2.62 -13.12 3.57
CA ASN A 72 1.23 -13.58 3.50
C ASN A 72 0.26 -12.39 3.61
N PHE A 73 -0.26 -11.94 2.46
CA PHE A 73 -1.16 -10.79 2.40
C PHE A 73 -2.52 -11.06 3.06
N GLU A 74 -3.03 -12.30 3.01
CA GLU A 74 -4.30 -12.66 3.66
C GLU A 74 -4.19 -12.53 5.18
N GLU A 75 -3.09 -13.00 5.75
CA GLU A 75 -2.83 -12.86 7.19
C GLU A 75 -2.74 -11.39 7.61
N ALA A 76 -2.00 -10.59 6.84
CA ALA A 76 -1.89 -9.15 7.07
C ALA A 76 -3.25 -8.45 7.00
N SER A 77 -4.15 -8.91 6.11
CA SER A 77 -5.44 -8.27 5.85
C SER A 77 -6.47 -8.45 6.95
N LYS A 78 -6.31 -9.43 7.85
CA LYS A 78 -7.31 -9.72 8.91
C LYS A 78 -7.56 -8.50 9.78
N ASP A 79 -8.83 -8.09 9.85
CA ASP A 79 -9.32 -6.98 10.68
C ASP A 79 -8.62 -5.62 10.44
N ALA A 80 -8.05 -5.41 9.24
CA ALA A 80 -7.38 -4.16 8.92
C ALA A 80 -8.38 -3.04 8.58
N ASP A 81 -8.05 -1.83 9.08
CA ASP A 81 -8.82 -0.59 8.87
C ASP A 81 -8.40 0.12 7.59
N TRP A 82 -7.09 0.06 7.28
CA TRP A 82 -6.49 0.74 6.16
C TRP A 82 -5.55 -0.16 5.38
N PHE A 83 -5.57 0.01 4.06
CA PHE A 83 -4.64 -0.63 3.15
C PHE A 83 -3.96 0.42 2.28
N LEU A 84 -2.64 0.46 2.31
CA LEU A 84 -1.80 1.28 1.46
C LEU A 84 -1.10 0.36 0.47
N LEU A 85 -1.68 0.22 -0.72
CA LEU A 85 -1.21 -0.68 -1.76
C LEU A 85 -0.14 0.01 -2.60
N VAL A 86 1.08 0.03 -2.07
CA VAL A 86 2.24 0.72 -2.66
C VAL A 86 2.98 -0.20 -3.63
N GLY A 87 3.04 -1.50 -3.30
CA GLY A 87 3.74 -2.50 -4.10
C GLY A 87 3.15 -2.66 -5.50
N SER A 88 4.00 -2.63 -6.49
CA SER A 88 3.67 -2.96 -7.88
C SER A 88 4.95 -3.33 -8.65
N ILE A 89 4.80 -4.11 -9.71
CA ILE A 89 5.92 -4.44 -10.58
C ILE A 89 6.24 -3.22 -11.45
N PRO A 90 7.49 -2.67 -11.41
CA PRO A 90 7.87 -1.50 -12.19
C PRO A 90 8.20 -1.85 -13.65
N ARG A 91 8.28 -0.81 -14.50
CA ARG A 91 8.80 -0.96 -15.86
C ARG A 91 10.31 -1.22 -15.87
N GLY A 92 10.79 -1.79 -16.96
CA GLY A 92 12.20 -1.95 -17.25
C GLY A 92 12.85 -3.17 -16.61
N ILE A 93 12.11 -3.94 -15.84
CA ILE A 93 12.63 -5.19 -15.24
C ILE A 93 12.20 -6.41 -16.05
N VAL A 94 12.90 -7.53 -15.83
CA VAL A 94 12.50 -8.85 -16.33
C VAL A 94 11.69 -9.54 -15.23
N TYR A 95 10.47 -9.89 -15.56
CA TYR A 95 9.57 -10.63 -14.68
C TYR A 95 9.11 -11.91 -15.36
N ASN A 96 9.33 -13.07 -14.74
CA ASN A 96 9.03 -14.38 -15.31
C ASN A 96 9.59 -14.58 -16.73
N GLY A 97 10.81 -14.12 -16.98
CA GLY A 97 11.51 -14.26 -18.28
C GLY A 97 11.07 -13.25 -19.35
N LYS A 98 10.10 -12.38 -19.08
CA LYS A 98 9.64 -11.34 -20.01
C LYS A 98 10.07 -9.96 -19.52
N LYS A 99 10.67 -9.16 -20.39
CA LYS A 99 10.98 -7.75 -20.13
C LYS A 99 9.70 -6.92 -20.17
N ILE A 100 9.46 -6.13 -19.13
CA ILE A 100 8.27 -5.29 -19.00
C ILE A 100 8.56 -3.92 -19.59
N GLU A 101 8.09 -3.65 -20.80
CA GLU A 101 8.33 -2.39 -21.51
C GLU A 101 7.04 -1.63 -21.79
N GLU A 102 5.99 -2.34 -22.16
CA GLU A 102 4.71 -1.76 -22.57
C GLU A 102 3.77 -1.53 -21.37
N ARG A 103 2.83 -0.59 -21.54
CA ARG A 103 1.75 -0.39 -20.55
C ARG A 103 0.83 -1.60 -20.41
N SER A 104 0.62 -2.32 -21.50
CA SER A 104 -0.15 -3.56 -21.52
C SER A 104 0.45 -4.65 -20.67
N ASP A 105 1.80 -4.77 -20.67
CA ASP A 105 2.51 -5.73 -19.83
C ASP A 105 2.31 -5.42 -18.35
N LEU A 106 2.45 -4.13 -17.98
CA LEU A 106 2.20 -3.67 -16.61
C LEU A 106 0.77 -3.95 -16.17
N LEU A 107 -0.20 -3.68 -17.03
CA LEU A 107 -1.60 -3.89 -16.72
C LEU A 107 -1.90 -5.37 -16.50
N SER A 108 -1.39 -6.25 -17.35
CA SER A 108 -1.60 -7.69 -17.26
C SER A 108 -1.02 -8.26 -15.95
N ILE A 109 0.22 -7.88 -15.62
CA ILE A 109 0.93 -8.42 -14.44
C ILE A 109 0.38 -7.81 -13.15
N ASN A 110 0.32 -6.48 -13.06
CA ASN A 110 -0.18 -5.82 -11.87
C ASN A 110 -1.68 -6.09 -11.67
N GLY A 111 -2.47 -6.17 -12.74
CA GLY A 111 -3.89 -6.52 -12.65
C GLY A 111 -4.12 -7.83 -11.90
N GLY A 112 -3.33 -8.87 -12.17
CA GLY A 112 -3.38 -10.13 -11.43
C GLY A 112 -3.10 -9.96 -9.94
N ILE A 113 -2.07 -9.19 -9.58
CA ILE A 113 -1.74 -8.89 -8.18
C ILE A 113 -2.91 -8.19 -7.48
N PHE A 114 -3.50 -7.18 -8.12
CA PHE A 114 -4.61 -6.43 -7.51
C PHE A 114 -5.93 -7.20 -7.48
N VAL A 115 -6.14 -8.21 -8.32
CA VAL A 115 -7.26 -9.16 -8.19
C VAL A 115 -7.11 -9.97 -6.91
N GLU A 116 -5.95 -10.56 -6.66
CA GLU A 116 -5.72 -11.37 -5.46
C GLU A 116 -5.76 -10.51 -4.17
N GLN A 117 -5.15 -9.32 -4.20
CA GLN A 117 -5.25 -8.38 -3.09
C GLN A 117 -6.69 -7.94 -2.84
N GLY A 118 -7.45 -7.65 -3.89
CA GLY A 118 -8.87 -7.29 -3.76
C GLY A 118 -9.68 -8.39 -3.08
N LYS A 119 -9.56 -9.63 -3.52
CA LYS A 119 -10.23 -10.78 -2.89
C LYS A 119 -9.89 -10.93 -1.41
N ALA A 120 -8.60 -10.82 -1.07
CA ALA A 120 -8.17 -10.92 0.33
C ALA A 120 -8.71 -9.76 1.18
N ILE A 121 -8.69 -8.52 0.68
CA ILE A 121 -9.25 -7.35 1.37
C ILE A 121 -10.76 -7.51 1.58
N GLY A 122 -11.50 -7.95 0.57
CA GLY A 122 -12.94 -8.19 0.67
C GLY A 122 -13.30 -9.27 1.68
N SER A 123 -12.47 -10.31 1.80
CA SER A 123 -12.72 -11.44 2.68
C SER A 123 -12.27 -11.25 4.12
N TYR A 124 -11.17 -10.54 4.34
CA TYR A 124 -10.48 -10.47 5.64
C TYR A 124 -10.36 -9.07 6.22
N GLY A 125 -10.41 -8.02 5.39
CA GLY A 125 -10.41 -6.63 5.86
C GLY A 125 -11.72 -6.25 6.54
N LYS A 126 -11.71 -5.20 7.34
CA LYS A 126 -12.95 -4.67 7.92
C LYS A 126 -13.94 -4.27 6.84
N ASP A 127 -15.21 -4.41 7.13
CA ASP A 127 -16.29 -4.07 6.20
C ASP A 127 -16.23 -2.61 5.71
N ASN A 128 -15.80 -1.70 6.58
CA ASN A 128 -15.64 -0.28 6.26
C ASN A 128 -14.16 0.13 6.02
N ALA A 129 -13.31 -0.80 5.64
CA ALA A 129 -11.90 -0.52 5.38
C ALA A 129 -11.71 0.53 4.29
N LYS A 130 -10.58 1.25 4.37
CA LYS A 130 -10.18 2.26 3.39
C LYS A 130 -8.92 1.80 2.68
N ILE A 131 -8.96 1.83 1.36
CA ILE A 131 -7.91 1.30 0.52
C ILE A 131 -7.37 2.41 -0.37
N LEU A 132 -6.09 2.75 -0.24
CA LEU A 132 -5.38 3.70 -1.09
C LEU A 132 -4.40 2.96 -1.98
N VAL A 133 -4.66 2.99 -3.28
CA VAL A 133 -3.80 2.39 -4.29
C VAL A 133 -2.79 3.42 -4.78
N VAL A 134 -1.52 3.10 -4.62
CA VAL A 134 -0.36 3.92 -5.06
C VAL A 134 0.35 3.26 -6.24
N GLY A 135 0.40 1.92 -6.26
CA GLY A 135 1.02 1.13 -7.33
C GLY A 135 0.40 1.39 -8.70
N ASN A 136 1.26 1.71 -9.69
CA ASN A 136 0.81 2.09 -11.03
C ASN A 136 0.43 0.88 -11.92
N PRO A 137 -0.59 1.08 -12.78
CA PRO A 137 -1.46 2.25 -12.96
C PRO A 137 -2.54 2.35 -11.85
N ALA A 138 -2.40 3.34 -10.95
CA ALA A 138 -3.12 3.38 -9.68
C ALA A 138 -4.65 3.37 -9.82
N ASN A 139 -5.22 4.15 -10.74
CA ASN A 139 -6.66 4.22 -10.96
C ASN A 139 -7.22 2.90 -11.52
N THR A 140 -6.52 2.27 -12.46
CA THR A 140 -6.93 0.99 -13.03
C THR A 140 -6.81 -0.14 -12.00
N ASN A 141 -5.72 -0.17 -11.25
CA ASN A 141 -5.50 -1.14 -10.19
C ASN A 141 -6.54 -0.99 -9.07
N ALA A 142 -6.91 0.24 -8.69
CA ALA A 142 -7.98 0.49 -7.71
C ALA A 142 -9.34 -0.02 -8.21
N PHE A 143 -9.65 0.18 -9.50
CA PHE A 143 -10.87 -0.34 -10.11
C PHE A 143 -10.90 -1.87 -10.10
N ILE A 144 -9.81 -2.52 -10.51
CA ILE A 144 -9.67 -3.98 -10.52
C ILE A 144 -9.82 -4.54 -9.09
N GLY A 145 -9.09 -3.97 -8.14
CA GLY A 145 -9.13 -4.40 -6.74
C GLY A 145 -10.51 -4.26 -6.12
N LYS A 146 -11.18 -3.13 -6.33
CA LYS A 146 -12.56 -2.92 -5.85
C LYS A 146 -13.53 -3.97 -6.40
N HIS A 147 -13.44 -4.25 -7.69
CA HIS A 147 -14.31 -5.26 -8.32
C HIS A 147 -14.05 -6.66 -7.76
N ALA A 148 -12.78 -6.99 -7.53
CA ALA A 148 -12.39 -8.28 -6.97
C ALA A 148 -12.77 -8.43 -5.49
N ALA A 149 -12.77 -7.33 -4.73
CA ALA A 149 -13.16 -7.32 -3.31
C ALA A 149 -14.64 -7.64 -3.10
N ASN A 150 -15.48 -7.29 -4.06
CA ASN A 150 -16.93 -7.51 -4.01
C ASN A 150 -17.58 -7.05 -2.69
N ASN A 151 -17.13 -5.89 -2.18
CA ASN A 151 -17.63 -5.28 -0.95
C ASN A 151 -17.83 -3.77 -1.18
N ASP A 152 -19.09 -3.34 -1.21
CA ASP A 152 -19.45 -1.96 -1.53
C ASP A 152 -19.25 -0.99 -0.35
N ASN A 153 -19.12 -1.50 0.87
CA ASN A 153 -18.87 -0.67 2.06
C ASN A 153 -17.42 -0.22 2.17
N GLN A 154 -16.50 -0.90 1.48
CA GLN A 154 -15.08 -0.54 1.45
C GLN A 154 -14.83 0.63 0.51
N LEU A 155 -14.05 1.62 1.00
CA LEU A 155 -13.70 2.81 0.23
C LEU A 155 -12.37 2.60 -0.52
N TRP A 156 -12.44 2.48 -1.84
CA TRP A 156 -11.27 2.38 -2.70
C TRP A 156 -10.91 3.73 -3.33
N MET A 157 -9.66 4.10 -3.21
CA MET A 157 -9.09 5.37 -3.70
C MET A 157 -7.82 5.12 -4.49
N ALA A 158 -7.58 5.95 -5.51
CA ALA A 158 -6.32 5.95 -6.26
C ALA A 158 -5.51 7.22 -5.97
N MET A 159 -4.21 7.09 -5.77
CA MET A 159 -3.31 8.23 -5.56
C MET A 159 -3.01 8.93 -6.88
N THR A 160 -3.66 10.08 -7.12
CA THR A 160 -3.49 10.89 -8.33
C THR A 160 -2.92 12.30 -8.05
N MET A 161 -2.59 12.60 -6.79
CA MET A 161 -2.13 13.93 -6.37
C MET A 161 -0.85 14.37 -7.08
N LEU A 162 0.04 13.43 -7.42
CA LEU A 162 1.28 13.73 -8.13
C LEU A 162 1.01 14.34 -9.52
N ASP A 163 0.04 13.81 -10.24
CA ASP A 163 -0.34 14.30 -11.56
C ASP A 163 -0.96 15.70 -11.47
N SER A 164 -1.82 15.93 -10.49
CA SER A 164 -2.39 17.25 -10.21
C SER A 164 -1.31 18.29 -9.88
N ASN A 165 -0.33 17.94 -9.05
CA ASN A 165 0.76 18.82 -8.68
C ASN A 165 1.69 19.12 -9.86
N ARG A 166 1.95 18.13 -10.72
CA ARG A 166 2.70 18.33 -11.97
C ARG A 166 1.99 19.29 -12.91
N ALA A 167 0.68 19.10 -13.11
CA ALA A 167 -0.13 19.98 -13.94
C ALA A 167 -0.08 21.44 -13.42
N LYS A 168 -0.28 21.65 -12.12
CA LYS A 168 -0.17 22.96 -11.48
C LYS A 168 1.21 23.61 -11.70
N SER A 169 2.28 22.83 -11.50
CA SER A 169 3.66 23.32 -11.70
C SER A 169 3.95 23.70 -13.15
N ILE A 170 3.42 22.94 -14.12
CA ILE A 170 3.58 23.26 -15.56
C ILE A 170 2.82 24.55 -15.92
N LEU A 171 1.60 24.70 -15.42
CA LEU A 171 0.79 25.90 -15.65
C LEU A 171 1.47 27.13 -15.05
N ALA A 172 1.92 27.06 -13.80
CA ALA A 172 2.60 28.17 -13.12
C ALA A 172 3.91 28.63 -13.81
N LYS A 173 4.54 27.79 -14.62
CA LYS A 173 5.73 28.17 -15.41
C LYS A 173 5.39 28.86 -16.73
N LYS A 174 4.12 28.81 -17.16
CA LYS A 174 3.65 29.37 -18.42
C LYS A 174 2.89 30.70 -18.26
N THR A 175 2.50 30.99 -17.03
CA THR A 175 1.86 32.24 -16.62
C THR A 175 2.84 33.14 -15.86
#